data_a12a04c39db4f602bac3becbda359bfc
#
_entry.id   a12a04c39db4f602bac3becbda359bfc
#
_cell.length_a   1.000
_cell.length_b   1.000
_cell.length_c   1.000
_cell.angle_alpha   90.00
_cell.angle_beta   90.00
_cell.angle_gamma   90.00
#
_symmetry.space_group_name_H-M   'P 1'
#
loop_
_entity.id
_entity.type
_entity.pdbx_description
1 polymer ?
#
loop_
_entity_poly.entity_id
_entity_poly.type
_entity_poly.pdbx_seq_one_letter_code
_entity_poly.pdbx_strand_id
1 'polypeptide(L)'
;MENYTAPEWSRSALITIDTQCDTLDGQPFEIAGTTAILPRMKSLLAAFRSTGRPIIHIVRIYRADGSNVDLCRKELVQKGARLVLAGSPGCQLAPDLLPHDEILLDEGLLLSHGIQTIGDNEVVIYKPRWGAFYNTPLEQYLGKLEISTLVFCGCNFPNCPRTSIYEASERDFRVVLADDAVSGLYDQGRVEMRNIGVELLSASQVSAAVRR
;
A
#
# COMPACT_ATOMS: atom_id res chain seq x y z
N MET A 1 -24.33 -18.33 -12.15
CA MET A 1 -22.96 -18.25 -12.70
C MET A 1 -22.04 -17.91 -11.53
N GLU A 2 -21.00 -18.68 -11.35
CA GLU A 2 -20.02 -18.47 -10.27
C GLU A 2 -19.21 -17.20 -10.55
N ASN A 3 -19.06 -16.30 -9.57
CA ASN A 3 -18.25 -15.10 -9.71
C ASN A 3 -16.85 -15.38 -9.16
N TYR A 4 -15.91 -15.73 -10.03
CA TYR A 4 -14.56 -16.12 -9.67
C TYR A 4 -13.71 -14.97 -9.11
N THR A 5 -14.09 -13.71 -9.35
CA THR A 5 -13.41 -12.52 -8.82
C THR A 5 -14.03 -12.00 -7.52
N ALA A 6 -15.11 -12.61 -7.05
CA ALA A 6 -15.76 -12.23 -5.80
C ALA A 6 -14.80 -12.38 -4.61
N PRO A 7 -14.70 -11.37 -3.71
CA PRO A 7 -13.81 -11.41 -2.57
C PRO A 7 -14.13 -12.54 -1.59
N GLU A 8 -13.09 -13.23 -1.15
CA GLU A 8 -13.13 -14.17 -0.02
C GLU A 8 -12.66 -13.46 1.25
N TRP A 9 -13.60 -12.84 1.95
CA TRP A 9 -13.27 -11.97 3.09
C TRP A 9 -12.54 -12.68 4.22
N SER A 10 -12.80 -13.97 4.42
CA SER A 10 -12.10 -14.80 5.42
C SER A 10 -10.61 -15.00 5.10
N ARG A 11 -10.20 -14.80 3.85
CA ARG A 11 -8.84 -14.96 3.34
C ARG A 11 -8.33 -13.65 2.72
N SER A 12 -8.71 -12.51 3.33
CA SER A 12 -8.35 -11.18 2.82
C SER A 12 -7.22 -10.54 3.61
N ALA A 13 -6.43 -9.71 2.93
CA ALA A 13 -5.40 -8.85 3.52
C ALA A 13 -5.56 -7.41 3.03
N LEU A 14 -5.26 -6.43 3.89
CA LEU A 14 -5.19 -5.01 3.54
C LEU A 14 -3.78 -4.65 3.08
N ILE A 15 -3.67 -4.04 1.91
CA ILE A 15 -2.41 -3.55 1.33
C ILE A 15 -2.47 -2.03 1.26
N THR A 16 -1.68 -1.35 2.09
CA THR A 16 -1.53 0.11 2.00
C THR A 16 -0.30 0.45 1.15
N ILE A 17 -0.41 1.41 0.24
CA ILE A 17 0.65 1.73 -0.70
C ILE A 17 1.19 3.15 -0.46
N ASP A 18 2.50 3.28 -0.23
CA ASP A 18 3.31 4.51 -0.22
C ASP A 18 2.71 5.69 0.59
N THR A 19 1.90 5.43 1.62
CA THR A 19 1.34 6.48 2.47
C THR A 19 2.33 6.80 3.59
N GLN A 20 3.35 7.57 3.21
CA GLN A 20 4.49 7.97 4.03
C GLN A 20 4.48 9.49 4.27
N CYS A 21 5.21 9.97 5.27
CA CYS A 21 5.18 11.38 5.67
C CYS A 21 5.47 12.34 4.50
N ASP A 22 6.45 12.05 3.64
CA ASP A 22 6.79 12.91 2.50
C ASP A 22 5.68 13.05 1.46
N THR A 23 4.72 12.13 1.42
CA THR A 23 3.63 12.13 0.43
C THR A 23 2.37 12.85 0.90
N LEU A 24 2.33 13.28 2.15
CA LEU A 24 1.19 14.00 2.73
C LEU A 24 1.11 15.43 2.20
N ASP A 25 -0.10 16.02 2.21
CA ASP A 25 -0.31 17.38 1.76
C ASP A 25 0.51 18.37 2.63
N GLY A 26 1.09 19.39 2.01
CA GLY A 26 1.97 20.36 2.66
C GLY A 26 3.42 19.91 2.85
N GLN A 27 3.77 18.69 2.47
CA GLN A 27 5.15 18.20 2.50
C GLN A 27 5.88 18.49 1.18
N PRO A 28 7.22 18.50 1.16
CA PRO A 28 7.99 18.85 -0.04
C PRO A 28 7.70 17.99 -1.28
N PHE A 29 7.21 16.79 -1.08
CA PHE A 29 6.87 15.83 -2.14
C PHE A 29 5.42 15.38 -2.05
N GLU A 30 4.55 16.28 -1.62
CA GLU A 30 3.13 16.02 -1.49
C GLU A 30 2.52 15.38 -2.74
N ILE A 31 1.63 14.45 -2.50
CA ILE A 31 0.75 13.89 -3.51
C ILE A 31 -0.66 14.34 -3.14
N ALA A 32 -1.17 15.30 -3.91
CA ALA A 32 -2.45 15.95 -3.61
C ALA A 32 -3.56 14.94 -3.30
N GLY A 33 -4.28 15.18 -2.21
CA GLY A 33 -5.37 14.35 -1.74
C GLY A 33 -4.96 13.15 -0.87
N THR A 34 -3.65 12.96 -0.61
CA THR A 34 -3.20 11.84 0.24
C THR A 34 -3.62 12.05 1.70
N THR A 35 -3.53 13.25 2.24
CA THR A 35 -4.02 13.55 3.59
C THR A 35 -5.54 13.36 3.70
N ALA A 36 -6.29 13.72 2.66
CA ALA A 36 -7.74 13.62 2.65
C ALA A 36 -8.28 12.18 2.73
N ILE A 37 -7.50 11.18 2.33
CA ILE A 37 -7.89 9.76 2.41
C ILE A 37 -7.53 9.10 3.75
N LEU A 38 -6.67 9.69 4.57
CA LEU A 38 -6.22 9.10 5.84
C LEU A 38 -7.35 8.66 6.78
N PRO A 39 -8.44 9.44 6.98
CA PRO A 39 -9.54 8.99 7.84
C PRO A 39 -10.20 7.68 7.36
N ARG A 40 -10.29 7.48 6.05
CA ARG A 40 -10.83 6.26 5.45
C ARG A 40 -9.87 5.08 5.57
N MET A 41 -8.57 5.32 5.34
CA MET A 41 -7.53 4.32 5.60
C MET A 41 -7.52 3.89 7.06
N LYS A 42 -7.61 4.82 8.01
CA LYS A 42 -7.71 4.53 9.45
C LYS A 42 -8.92 3.63 9.78
N SER A 43 -10.06 3.88 9.15
CA SER A 43 -11.25 3.02 9.29
C SER A 43 -11.00 1.59 8.79
N LEU A 44 -10.34 1.43 7.63
CA LEU A 44 -9.94 0.12 7.10
C LEU A 44 -8.99 -0.60 8.05
N LEU A 45 -7.92 0.07 8.49
CA LEU A 45 -6.95 -0.47 9.45
C LEU A 45 -7.63 -0.97 10.73
N ALA A 46 -8.53 -0.16 11.30
CA ALA A 46 -9.30 -0.53 12.49
C ALA A 46 -10.17 -1.78 12.25
N ALA A 47 -10.78 -1.91 11.08
CA ALA A 47 -11.58 -3.07 10.73
C ALA A 47 -10.73 -4.35 10.61
N PHE A 48 -9.58 -4.28 9.90
CA PHE A 48 -8.68 -5.41 9.74
C PHE A 48 -8.02 -5.80 11.06
N ARG A 49 -7.53 -4.84 11.86
CA ARG A 49 -6.99 -5.09 13.21
C ARG A 49 -8.02 -5.77 14.12
N SER A 50 -9.28 -5.29 14.13
CA SER A 50 -10.35 -5.85 15.00
C SER A 50 -10.76 -7.27 14.62
N THR A 51 -10.48 -7.71 13.40
CA THR A 51 -10.80 -9.05 12.89
C THR A 51 -9.58 -9.96 12.81
N GLY A 52 -8.40 -9.47 13.21
CA GLY A 52 -7.15 -10.23 13.13
C GLY A 52 -6.70 -10.51 11.69
N ARG A 53 -7.21 -9.77 10.70
CA ARG A 53 -6.80 -9.94 9.30
C ARG A 53 -5.46 -9.26 9.03
N PRO A 54 -4.61 -9.85 8.17
CA PRO A 54 -3.30 -9.29 7.86
C PRO A 54 -3.36 -7.88 7.25
N ILE A 55 -2.44 -7.05 7.67
CA ILE A 55 -2.19 -5.70 7.13
C ILE A 55 -0.75 -5.63 6.67
N ILE A 56 -0.54 -5.23 5.43
CA ILE A 56 0.78 -5.07 4.84
C ILE A 56 0.95 -3.63 4.35
N HIS A 57 1.86 -2.90 4.99
CA HIS A 57 2.26 -1.57 4.54
C HIS A 57 3.39 -1.69 3.53
N ILE A 58 3.14 -1.28 2.31
CA ILE A 58 4.14 -1.25 1.25
C ILE A 58 4.74 0.14 1.21
N VAL A 59 6.05 0.25 1.36
CA VAL A 59 6.76 1.53 1.45
C VAL A 59 7.88 1.65 0.42
N ARG A 60 8.21 2.88 0.06
CA ARG A 60 9.39 3.25 -0.72
C ARG A 60 10.44 3.87 0.21
N ILE A 61 11.69 3.47 0.06
CA ILE A 61 12.82 4.09 0.77
C ILE A 61 13.98 4.25 -0.21
N TYR A 62 14.51 5.47 -0.35
CA TYR A 62 15.69 5.71 -1.16
C TYR A 62 16.95 5.80 -0.30
N ARG A 63 18.03 5.17 -0.77
CA ARG A 63 19.35 5.26 -0.14
C ARG A 63 19.94 6.64 -0.35
N ALA A 64 20.78 7.09 0.59
CA ALA A 64 21.42 8.40 0.53
C ALA A 64 22.34 8.56 -0.71
N ASP A 65 22.93 7.44 -1.18
CA ASP A 65 23.76 7.41 -2.39
C ASP A 65 22.95 7.39 -3.70
N GLY A 66 21.62 7.33 -3.62
CA GLY A 66 20.74 7.27 -4.78
C GLY A 66 20.80 5.97 -5.60
N SER A 67 21.49 4.93 -5.11
CA SER A 67 21.75 3.68 -5.86
C SER A 67 20.48 2.91 -6.22
N ASN A 68 19.41 3.01 -5.41
CA ASN A 68 18.15 2.30 -5.61
C ASN A 68 17.03 3.17 -6.20
N VAL A 69 17.31 4.42 -6.58
CA VAL A 69 16.32 5.37 -7.10
C VAL A 69 15.81 4.92 -8.48
N ASP A 70 14.51 5.07 -8.72
CA ASP A 70 13.89 4.83 -10.02
C ASP A 70 14.51 5.73 -11.10
N LEU A 71 14.66 5.19 -12.30
CA LEU A 71 15.28 5.92 -13.41
C LEU A 71 14.60 7.27 -13.68
N CYS A 72 13.27 7.32 -13.63
CA CYS A 72 12.47 8.54 -13.87
C CYS A 72 12.63 9.61 -12.76
N ARG A 73 13.14 9.25 -11.57
CA ARG A 73 13.40 10.16 -10.45
C ARG A 73 14.88 10.47 -10.25
N LYS A 74 15.75 9.82 -11.01
CA LYS A 74 17.19 9.90 -10.82
C LYS A 74 17.70 11.33 -10.94
N GLU A 75 17.25 12.06 -11.96
CA GLU A 75 17.60 13.48 -12.16
C GLU A 75 17.13 14.36 -10.98
N LEU A 76 15.92 14.14 -10.48
CA LEU A 76 15.37 14.88 -9.34
C LEU A 76 16.25 14.69 -8.09
N VAL A 77 16.62 13.45 -7.80
CA VAL A 77 17.47 13.11 -6.65
C VAL A 77 18.89 13.65 -6.84
N GLN A 78 19.46 13.58 -8.04
CA GLN A 78 20.77 14.16 -8.35
C GLN A 78 20.80 15.68 -8.18
N LYS A 79 19.66 16.36 -8.39
CA LYS A 79 19.48 17.80 -8.12
C LYS A 79 19.25 18.11 -6.63
N GLY A 80 19.36 17.14 -5.74
CA GLY A 80 19.30 17.33 -4.29
C GLY A 80 17.94 17.05 -3.63
N ALA A 81 16.96 16.54 -4.36
CA ALA A 81 15.70 16.13 -3.75
C ALA A 81 15.89 14.98 -2.75
N ARG A 82 15.27 15.10 -1.57
CA ARG A 82 15.37 14.12 -0.47
C ARG A 82 14.04 13.42 -0.22
N LEU A 83 13.51 12.80 -1.26
CA LEU A 83 12.23 12.08 -1.24
C LEU A 83 12.38 10.72 -0.56
N VAL A 84 11.54 10.42 0.42
CA VAL A 84 11.51 9.16 1.21
C VAL A 84 12.91 8.61 1.50
N LEU A 85 13.79 9.54 1.89
CA LEU A 85 15.21 9.24 2.10
C LEU A 85 15.40 8.45 3.39
N ALA A 86 16.17 7.38 3.33
CA ALA A 86 16.58 6.63 4.52
C ALA A 86 17.18 7.56 5.59
N GLY A 87 16.78 7.39 6.84
CA GLY A 87 17.17 8.24 7.98
C GLY A 87 16.41 9.57 8.08
N SER A 88 15.44 9.83 7.21
CA SER A 88 14.61 11.05 7.31
C SER A 88 13.23 10.76 7.88
N PRO A 89 12.59 11.75 8.55
CA PRO A 89 11.19 11.61 8.94
C PRO A 89 10.25 11.36 7.76
N GLY A 90 10.61 11.84 6.58
CA GLY A 90 9.81 11.73 5.36
C GLY A 90 9.58 10.29 4.89
N CYS A 91 10.52 9.37 5.16
CA CYS A 91 10.35 7.96 4.78
C CYS A 91 9.44 7.17 5.73
N GLN A 92 9.11 7.69 6.92
CA GLN A 92 8.26 7.00 7.89
C GLN A 92 6.82 6.90 7.40
N LEU A 93 6.09 5.88 7.88
CA LEU A 93 4.65 5.79 7.64
C LEU A 93 3.93 7.03 8.18
N ALA A 94 2.84 7.42 7.54
CA ALA A 94 1.95 8.44 8.08
C ALA A 94 1.49 8.01 9.49
N PRO A 95 1.53 8.91 10.50
CA PRO A 95 1.21 8.56 11.90
C PRO A 95 -0.16 7.91 12.06
N ASP A 96 -1.15 8.34 11.27
CA ASP A 96 -2.51 7.76 11.27
C ASP A 96 -2.57 6.28 10.90
N LEU A 97 -1.53 5.72 10.28
CA LEU A 97 -1.48 4.31 9.88
C LEU A 97 -0.89 3.41 10.97
N LEU A 98 -0.12 3.97 11.87
CA LEU A 98 0.60 3.20 12.89
C LEU A 98 -0.34 2.56 13.90
N PRO A 99 -0.07 1.32 14.36
CA PRO A 99 -0.78 0.73 15.48
C PRO A 99 -0.40 1.38 16.82
N HIS A 100 0.82 1.94 16.94
CA HIS A 100 1.35 2.65 18.11
C HIS A 100 2.25 3.81 17.67
N ASP A 101 2.26 4.91 18.40
CA ASP A 101 2.98 6.15 18.05
C ASP A 101 4.52 6.02 18.04
N GLU A 102 5.09 5.01 18.73
CA GLU A 102 6.53 4.83 18.91
C GLU A 102 7.21 4.02 17.79
N ILE A 103 6.44 3.55 16.79
CA ILE A 103 6.98 2.70 15.72
C ILE A 103 7.74 3.54 14.71
N LEU A 104 9.00 3.15 14.49
CA LEU A 104 9.84 3.64 13.39
C LEU A 104 10.16 2.51 12.42
N LEU A 105 10.34 2.86 11.16
CA LEU A 105 10.79 1.90 10.14
C LEU A 105 12.24 1.48 10.40
N ASP A 106 12.49 0.18 10.44
CA ASP A 106 13.84 -0.38 10.38
C ASP A 106 14.30 -0.41 8.92
N GLU A 107 14.89 0.68 8.50
CA GLU A 107 15.31 0.88 7.11
C GLU A 107 16.40 -0.11 6.69
N GLY A 108 17.26 -0.53 7.62
CA GLY A 108 18.30 -1.54 7.39
C GLY A 108 17.69 -2.89 7.03
N LEU A 109 16.72 -3.35 7.84
CA LEU A 109 15.97 -4.58 7.59
C LEU A 109 15.19 -4.47 6.27
N LEU A 110 14.44 -3.40 6.07
CA LEU A 110 13.59 -3.21 4.90
C LEU A 110 14.41 -3.14 3.60
N LEU A 111 15.51 -2.36 3.58
CA LEU A 111 16.38 -2.24 2.41
C LEU A 111 17.18 -3.52 2.12
N SER A 112 17.25 -4.47 3.05
CA SER A 112 17.76 -5.83 2.84
C SER A 112 16.68 -6.82 2.39
N HIS A 113 15.48 -6.33 2.02
CA HIS A 113 14.30 -7.11 1.65
C HIS A 113 13.72 -7.97 2.79
N GLY A 114 13.99 -7.60 4.04
CA GLY A 114 13.33 -8.17 5.21
C GLY A 114 11.90 -7.65 5.37
N ILE A 115 11.13 -8.33 6.23
CA ILE A 115 9.77 -7.95 6.61
C ILE A 115 9.83 -7.44 8.04
N GLN A 116 9.42 -6.20 8.28
CA GLN A 116 9.31 -5.63 9.60
C GLN A 116 7.92 -5.87 10.20
N THR A 117 7.84 -6.58 11.31
CA THR A 117 6.60 -6.71 12.07
C THR A 117 6.40 -5.47 12.94
N ILE A 118 5.20 -4.87 12.88
CA ILE A 118 4.83 -3.68 13.65
C ILE A 118 3.57 -3.87 14.51
N GLY A 119 2.91 -5.01 14.39
CA GLY A 119 1.73 -5.40 15.15
C GLY A 119 1.48 -6.91 15.01
N ASP A 120 0.47 -7.46 15.69
CA ASP A 120 0.21 -8.90 15.73
C ASP A 120 0.06 -9.55 14.34
N ASN A 121 -0.64 -8.91 13.43
CA ASN A 121 -0.81 -9.32 12.04
C ASN A 121 -0.51 -8.18 11.08
N GLU A 122 0.43 -7.32 11.44
CA GLU A 122 0.72 -6.09 10.72
C GLU A 122 2.21 -5.96 10.45
N VAL A 123 2.55 -5.81 9.17
CA VAL A 123 3.94 -5.78 8.72
C VAL A 123 4.19 -4.66 7.72
N VAL A 124 5.47 -4.31 7.59
CA VAL A 124 5.97 -3.38 6.57
C VAL A 124 6.88 -4.14 5.60
N ILE A 125 6.71 -3.88 4.31
CA ILE A 125 7.54 -4.42 3.22
C ILE A 125 8.02 -3.26 2.34
N TYR A 126 9.30 -3.20 2.09
CA TYR A 126 9.90 -2.28 1.13
C TYR A 126 9.73 -2.77 -0.30
N LYS A 127 9.37 -1.87 -1.22
CA LYS A 127 9.37 -2.15 -2.66
C LYS A 127 10.38 -1.28 -3.41
N PRO A 128 11.19 -1.84 -4.32
CA PRO A 128 12.20 -1.07 -5.06
C PRO A 128 11.64 -0.32 -6.28
N ARG A 129 10.44 -0.66 -6.76
CA ARG A 129 9.81 -0.09 -7.98
C ARG A 129 8.33 0.21 -7.75
N TRP A 130 7.55 0.43 -8.80
CA TRP A 130 6.15 0.83 -8.72
C TRP A 130 5.26 -0.23 -8.08
N GLY A 131 5.38 -1.47 -8.54
CA GLY A 131 4.56 -2.58 -8.09
C GLY A 131 5.01 -3.15 -6.75
N ALA A 132 4.04 -3.65 -5.98
CA ALA A 132 4.26 -4.20 -4.66
C ALA A 132 4.90 -5.60 -4.67
N PHE A 133 4.79 -6.32 -5.78
CA PHE A 133 5.31 -7.68 -5.91
C PHE A 133 6.71 -7.73 -6.56
N TYR A 134 7.08 -6.70 -7.31
CA TYR A 134 8.37 -6.70 -8.02
C TYR A 134 9.57 -6.69 -7.06
N ASN A 135 10.34 -7.77 -7.05
CA ASN A 135 11.49 -7.97 -6.16
C ASN A 135 11.20 -7.69 -4.67
N THR A 136 10.05 -8.20 -4.20
CA THR A 136 9.66 -8.12 -2.78
C THR A 136 9.30 -9.51 -2.25
N PRO A 137 9.29 -9.71 -0.93
CA PRO A 137 8.84 -10.96 -0.32
C PRO A 137 7.30 -11.08 -0.24
N LEU A 138 6.52 -10.15 -0.82
CA LEU A 138 5.07 -10.05 -0.62
C LEU A 138 4.33 -11.32 -1.04
N GLU A 139 4.60 -11.83 -2.25
CA GLU A 139 3.92 -13.02 -2.78
C GLU A 139 4.12 -14.24 -1.88
N GLN A 140 5.38 -14.48 -1.48
CA GLN A 140 5.69 -15.58 -0.57
C GLN A 140 5.03 -15.40 0.82
N TYR A 141 4.99 -14.16 1.31
CA TYR A 141 4.35 -13.84 2.59
C TYR A 141 2.85 -14.10 2.55
N LEU A 142 2.16 -13.62 1.51
CA LEU A 142 0.73 -13.85 1.30
C LEU A 142 0.40 -15.34 1.14
N GLY A 143 1.25 -16.08 0.42
CA GLY A 143 1.09 -17.53 0.24
C GLY A 143 1.18 -18.30 1.55
N LYS A 144 2.11 -17.93 2.46
CA LYS A 144 2.20 -18.55 3.81
C LYS A 144 0.96 -18.31 4.66
N LEU A 145 0.25 -17.22 4.43
CA LEU A 145 -0.98 -16.86 5.13
C LEU A 145 -2.24 -17.36 4.40
N GLU A 146 -2.09 -18.07 3.28
CA GLU A 146 -3.18 -18.57 2.43
C GLU A 146 -4.17 -17.46 1.99
N ILE A 147 -3.68 -16.26 1.78
CA ILE A 147 -4.49 -15.11 1.34
C ILE A 147 -4.87 -15.29 -0.13
N SER A 148 -6.14 -15.04 -0.45
CA SER A 148 -6.69 -15.08 -1.81
C SER A 148 -7.30 -13.75 -2.26
N THR A 149 -7.53 -12.81 -1.32
CA THR A 149 -8.15 -11.52 -1.60
C THR A 149 -7.29 -10.38 -1.08
N LEU A 150 -7.02 -9.39 -1.94
CA LEU A 150 -6.24 -8.21 -1.58
C LEU A 150 -7.09 -6.96 -1.67
N VAL A 151 -7.12 -6.19 -0.59
CA VAL A 151 -7.77 -4.88 -0.53
C VAL A 151 -6.71 -3.80 -0.62
N PHE A 152 -6.72 -3.00 -1.67
CA PHE A 152 -5.75 -1.93 -1.89
C PHE A 152 -6.28 -0.56 -1.47
N CYS A 153 -5.40 0.24 -0.85
CA CYS A 153 -5.60 1.65 -0.55
C CYS A 153 -4.27 2.41 -0.57
N GLY A 154 -4.26 3.73 -0.41
CA GLY A 154 -3.04 4.55 -0.31
C GLY A 154 -2.80 5.48 -1.48
N CYS A 155 -1.53 5.80 -1.79
CA CYS A 155 -1.22 6.84 -2.77
C CYS A 155 -0.24 6.37 -3.86
N ASN A 156 -0.33 6.91 -5.08
CA ASN A 156 -1.51 7.49 -5.73
C ASN A 156 -1.92 6.59 -6.89
N PHE A 157 -3.19 6.47 -7.16
CA PHE A 157 -3.76 5.47 -8.07
C PHE A 157 -3.06 5.36 -9.43
N PRO A 158 -2.73 6.46 -10.15
CA PRO A 158 -2.13 6.34 -11.49
C PRO A 158 -0.82 5.54 -11.54
N ASN A 159 -0.14 5.38 -10.40
CA ASN A 159 1.20 4.81 -10.32
C ASN A 159 1.23 3.50 -9.48
N CYS A 160 1.69 3.59 -8.24
CA CYS A 160 2.01 2.41 -7.43
C CYS A 160 0.80 1.52 -7.11
N PRO A 161 -0.36 2.03 -6.67
CA PRO A 161 -1.54 1.20 -6.46
C PRO A 161 -1.99 0.51 -7.73
N ARG A 162 -2.07 1.24 -8.85
CA ARG A 162 -2.49 0.68 -10.15
C ARG A 162 -1.56 -0.45 -10.61
N THR A 163 -0.23 -0.22 -10.57
CA THR A 163 0.74 -1.26 -10.92
C THR A 163 0.62 -2.48 -10.01
N SER A 164 0.48 -2.27 -8.70
CA SER A 164 0.34 -3.36 -7.73
C SER A 164 -0.95 -4.17 -7.93
N ILE A 165 -2.04 -3.52 -8.35
CA ILE A 165 -3.31 -4.17 -8.71
C ILE A 165 -3.14 -5.06 -9.93
N TYR A 166 -2.47 -4.60 -10.99
CA TYR A 166 -2.18 -5.43 -12.16
C TYR A 166 -1.30 -6.62 -11.78
N GLU A 167 -0.23 -6.42 -11.00
CA GLU A 167 0.63 -7.50 -10.51
C GLU A 167 -0.15 -8.53 -9.68
N ALA A 168 -1.12 -8.09 -8.87
CA ALA A 168 -1.99 -8.97 -8.08
C ALA A 168 -2.95 -9.77 -8.99
N SER A 169 -3.54 -9.10 -9.99
CA SER A 169 -4.44 -9.74 -10.97
C SER A 169 -3.72 -10.80 -11.79
N GLU A 170 -2.47 -10.55 -12.21
CA GLU A 170 -1.62 -11.51 -12.95
C GLU A 170 -1.22 -12.74 -12.11
N ARG A 171 -1.47 -12.71 -10.78
CA ARG A 171 -1.23 -13.78 -9.81
C ARG A 171 -2.50 -14.44 -9.31
N ASP A 172 -3.61 -14.19 -10.00
CA ASP A 172 -4.93 -14.74 -9.69
C ASP A 172 -5.47 -14.37 -8.28
N PHE A 173 -5.01 -13.26 -7.69
CA PHE A 173 -5.66 -12.72 -6.51
C PHE A 173 -7.01 -12.08 -6.87
N ARG A 174 -8.00 -12.26 -6.03
CA ARG A 174 -9.21 -11.45 -6.02
C ARG A 174 -8.85 -10.06 -5.51
N VAL A 175 -9.21 -9.03 -6.25
CA VAL A 175 -8.77 -7.67 -5.94
C VAL A 175 -9.93 -6.75 -5.63
N VAL A 176 -9.83 -6.04 -4.53
CA VAL A 176 -10.71 -4.95 -4.12
C VAL A 176 -9.90 -3.66 -4.07
N LEU A 177 -10.41 -2.60 -4.66
CA LEU A 177 -9.87 -1.25 -4.48
C LEU A 177 -10.83 -0.46 -3.59
N ALA A 178 -10.34 -0.01 -2.43
CA ALA A 178 -11.07 0.92 -1.57
C ALA A 178 -11.04 2.31 -2.22
N ASP A 179 -12.07 2.60 -3.03
CA ASP A 179 -12.04 3.65 -4.04
C ASP A 179 -12.15 5.07 -3.48
N ASP A 180 -12.55 5.22 -2.24
CA ASP A 180 -12.54 6.46 -1.46
C ASP A 180 -11.34 6.56 -0.48
N ALA A 181 -10.50 5.51 -0.44
CA ALA A 181 -9.28 5.43 0.37
C ALA A 181 -8.00 5.35 -0.49
N VAL A 182 -8.07 5.74 -1.76
CA VAL A 182 -6.93 5.88 -2.65
C VAL A 182 -6.92 7.27 -3.27
N SER A 183 -5.78 7.97 -3.22
CA SER A 183 -5.64 9.29 -3.84
C SER A 183 -5.47 9.20 -5.36
N GLY A 184 -5.90 10.22 -6.07
CA GLY A 184 -5.69 10.35 -7.52
C GLY A 184 -6.49 9.38 -8.40
N LEU A 185 -7.55 8.74 -7.88
CA LEU A 185 -8.41 7.88 -8.69
C LEU A 185 -9.33 8.73 -9.59
N TYR A 186 -9.36 8.43 -10.87
CA TYR A 186 -10.12 9.11 -11.90
C TYR A 186 -11.16 8.17 -12.56
N ASP A 187 -12.16 8.72 -13.24
CA ASP A 187 -13.31 7.95 -13.75
C ASP A 187 -12.90 6.85 -14.74
N GLN A 188 -12.01 7.15 -15.69
CA GLN A 188 -11.52 6.15 -16.62
C GLN A 188 -10.75 5.04 -15.88
N GLY A 189 -10.00 5.37 -14.83
CA GLY A 189 -9.31 4.37 -13.99
C GLY A 189 -10.29 3.42 -13.29
N ARG A 190 -11.44 3.92 -12.84
CA ARG A 190 -12.52 3.07 -12.27
C ARG A 190 -13.06 2.06 -13.30
N VAL A 191 -13.26 2.51 -14.54
CA VAL A 191 -13.70 1.64 -15.64
C VAL A 191 -12.65 0.58 -15.93
N GLU A 192 -11.39 0.97 -16.03
CA GLU A 192 -10.27 0.06 -16.33
C GLU A 192 -10.10 -1.01 -15.24
N MET A 193 -10.25 -0.65 -13.97
CA MET A 193 -10.19 -1.63 -12.87
C MET A 193 -11.35 -2.62 -12.93
N ARG A 194 -12.59 -2.16 -13.16
CA ARG A 194 -13.73 -3.08 -13.32
C ARG A 194 -13.56 -4.04 -14.48
N ASN A 195 -12.95 -3.59 -15.59
CA ASN A 195 -12.73 -4.42 -16.78
C ASN A 195 -11.81 -5.60 -16.54
N ILE A 196 -10.94 -5.53 -15.52
CA ILE A 196 -10.06 -6.64 -15.11
C ILE A 196 -10.57 -7.37 -13.87
N GLY A 197 -11.85 -7.19 -13.50
CA GLY A 197 -12.48 -7.89 -12.39
C GLY A 197 -12.18 -7.34 -10.99
N VAL A 198 -11.60 -6.14 -10.89
CA VAL A 198 -11.39 -5.46 -9.60
C VAL A 198 -12.73 -4.96 -9.07
N GLU A 199 -13.06 -5.30 -7.84
CA GLU A 199 -14.24 -4.77 -7.15
C GLU A 199 -13.92 -3.40 -6.54
N LEU A 200 -14.73 -2.39 -6.86
CA LEU A 200 -14.59 -1.04 -6.30
C LEU A 200 -15.59 -0.87 -5.17
N LEU A 201 -15.08 -0.72 -3.96
CA LEU A 201 -15.88 -0.55 -2.74
C LEU A 201 -15.40 0.66 -1.95
N SER A 202 -16.31 1.33 -1.23
CA SER A 202 -15.90 2.32 -0.25
C SER A 202 -15.24 1.67 0.97
N ALA A 203 -14.44 2.42 1.72
CA ALA A 203 -13.85 1.96 2.98
C ALA A 203 -14.90 1.44 3.97
N SER A 204 -16.09 2.05 3.99
CA SER A 204 -17.19 1.61 4.85
C SER A 204 -17.76 0.25 4.42
N GLN A 205 -17.91 0.01 3.11
CA GLN A 205 -18.38 -1.27 2.57
C GLN A 205 -17.36 -2.39 2.85
N VAL A 206 -16.07 -2.13 2.61
CA VAL A 206 -14.99 -3.07 2.95
C VAL A 206 -14.99 -3.39 4.45
N SER A 207 -15.06 -2.35 5.32
CA SER A 207 -15.06 -2.51 6.76
C SER A 207 -16.28 -3.32 7.27
N ALA A 208 -17.41 -3.19 6.63
CA ALA A 208 -18.60 -4.00 6.95
C ALA A 208 -18.46 -5.45 6.48
N ALA A 209 -17.84 -5.67 5.32
CA ALA A 209 -17.68 -7.00 4.73
C ALA A 209 -16.62 -7.84 5.49
N VAL A 210 -15.50 -7.26 5.90
CA VAL A 210 -14.43 -7.99 6.60
C VAL A 210 -14.81 -8.41 8.03
N ARG A 211 -15.83 -7.76 8.63
CA ARG A 211 -16.35 -8.08 9.98
C ARG A 211 -17.43 -9.17 9.99
N ARG A 212 -17.90 -9.62 8.85
CA ARG A 212 -18.89 -10.71 8.71
C ARG A 212 -18.21 -12.07 8.78
#